data_bb06924aa2209bd2b81e1f6530380ae7
#
_entry.id   bb06924aa2209bd2b81e1f6530380ae7
#
_cell.length_a   1.000
_cell.length_b   1.000
_cell.length_c   1.000
_cell.angle_alpha   90.00
_cell.angle_beta   90.00
_cell.angle_gamma   90.00
#
_symmetry.space_group_name_H-M   'P 1'
#
loop_
_entity.id
_entity.type
_entity.pdbx_description
1 polymer ?
#
loop_
_entity_poly.entity_id
_entity_poly.type
_entity_poly.pdbx_seq_one_letter_code
_entity_poly.pdbx_strand_id
1 'polypeptide(L)'
;MDPVVVPIDGVLDLHTFAPGELNGLMQDYIDACLESDIYDLRIIHGKGSGVMRSRVHAWLEKDVRVHGFEDAPADAGGWGATLVTLKRT
;
A
#
# COMPACT_ATOMS: atom_id res chain seq x y z
N MET A 1 -18.54 -20.66 -0.99
CA MET A 1 -17.51 -19.91 -0.23
C MET A 1 -17.51 -18.48 -0.70
N ASP A 2 -17.69 -17.56 0.21
CA ASP A 2 -17.71 -16.15 -0.16
C ASP A 2 -16.30 -15.67 -0.51
N PRO A 3 -16.17 -14.86 -1.55
CA PRO A 3 -14.85 -14.28 -1.88
C PRO A 3 -14.40 -13.37 -0.75
N VAL A 4 -13.08 -13.37 -0.52
CA VAL A 4 -12.49 -12.43 0.43
C VAL A 4 -12.60 -11.04 -0.18
N VAL A 5 -13.35 -10.17 0.48
CA VAL A 5 -13.50 -8.79 0.03
C VAL A 5 -12.56 -7.92 0.86
N VAL A 6 -11.60 -7.28 0.20
CA VAL A 6 -10.72 -6.30 0.84
C VAL A 6 -11.46 -4.95 0.81
N PRO A 7 -11.76 -4.35 1.98
CA PRO A 7 -12.41 -3.04 1.99
C PRO A 7 -11.52 -2.00 1.30
N ILE A 8 -12.13 -1.12 0.49
CA ILE A 8 -11.40 -0.05 -0.17
C ILE A 8 -11.60 1.23 0.64
N ASP A 9 -10.76 1.39 1.64
CA ASP A 9 -10.81 2.52 2.58
C ASP A 9 -9.49 3.30 2.65
N GLY A 10 -8.52 2.95 1.80
CA GLY A 10 -7.22 3.58 1.80
C GLY A 10 -6.20 2.87 2.70
N VAL A 11 -6.57 1.78 3.36
CA VAL A 11 -5.66 1.02 4.22
C VAL A 11 -5.49 -0.38 3.64
N LEU A 12 -4.28 -0.74 3.26
CA LEU A 12 -3.95 -2.07 2.76
C LEU A 12 -2.96 -2.74 3.70
N ASP A 13 -3.39 -3.83 4.33
CA ASP A 13 -2.55 -4.59 5.26
C ASP A 13 -1.93 -5.78 4.52
N LEU A 14 -0.61 -5.77 4.40
CA LEU A 14 0.15 -6.77 3.66
C LEU A 14 0.81 -7.82 4.57
N HIS A 15 0.61 -7.76 5.89
CA HIS A 15 1.37 -8.59 6.80
C HIS A 15 1.15 -10.09 6.61
N THR A 16 0.03 -10.50 6.03
CA THR A 16 -0.29 -11.92 5.77
C THR A 16 0.02 -12.36 4.35
N PHE A 17 0.52 -11.46 3.50
CA PHE A 17 0.77 -11.77 2.09
C PHE A 17 2.25 -12.05 1.85
N ALA A 18 2.52 -12.94 0.89
CA ALA A 18 3.89 -13.24 0.48
C ALA A 18 4.43 -12.15 -0.46
N PRO A 19 5.75 -11.90 -0.47
CA PRO A 19 6.33 -10.90 -1.36
C PRO A 19 5.99 -11.08 -2.84
N GLY A 20 5.80 -12.34 -3.30
CA GLY A 20 5.43 -12.62 -4.68
C GLY A 20 4.04 -12.15 -5.07
N GLU A 21 3.17 -11.89 -4.09
CA GLU A 21 1.80 -11.40 -4.33
C GLU A 21 1.73 -9.88 -4.42
N LEU A 22 2.81 -9.19 -4.08
CA LEU A 22 2.81 -7.74 -3.91
C LEU A 22 2.39 -6.98 -5.16
N ASN A 23 2.96 -7.34 -6.31
CA ASN A 23 2.70 -6.60 -7.55
C ASN A 23 1.21 -6.60 -7.91
N GLY A 24 0.58 -7.77 -7.89
CA GLY A 24 -0.86 -7.88 -8.19
C GLY A 24 -1.72 -7.14 -7.19
N LEU A 25 -1.41 -7.27 -5.89
CA LEU A 25 -2.14 -6.60 -4.83
C LEU A 25 -2.06 -5.08 -4.95
N MET A 26 -0.85 -4.55 -5.17
CA MET A 26 -0.65 -3.10 -5.28
C MET A 26 -1.36 -2.54 -6.51
N GLN A 27 -1.26 -3.22 -7.66
CA GLN A 27 -1.94 -2.81 -8.87
C GLN A 27 -3.45 -2.74 -8.65
N ASP A 28 -4.04 -3.82 -8.16
CA ASP A 28 -5.48 -3.92 -7.98
C ASP A 28 -5.99 -2.91 -6.93
N TYR A 29 -5.26 -2.77 -5.83
CA TYR A 29 -5.68 -1.88 -4.75
C TYR A 29 -5.62 -0.41 -5.18
N ILE A 30 -4.55 -0.01 -5.86
CA ILE A 30 -4.43 1.38 -6.34
C ILE A 30 -5.50 1.68 -7.39
N ASP A 31 -5.77 0.75 -8.32
CA ASP A 31 -6.87 0.92 -9.27
C ASP A 31 -8.20 1.13 -8.55
N ALA A 32 -8.49 0.32 -7.53
CA ALA A 32 -9.72 0.42 -6.77
C ALA A 32 -9.82 1.74 -5.98
N CYS A 33 -8.70 2.20 -5.41
CA CYS A 33 -8.66 3.47 -4.71
C CYS A 33 -8.96 4.64 -5.66
N LEU A 34 -8.36 4.63 -6.84
CA LEU A 34 -8.60 5.68 -7.82
C LEU A 34 -10.06 5.70 -8.29
N GLU A 35 -10.65 4.53 -8.49
CA GLU A 35 -12.07 4.42 -8.83
C GLU A 35 -12.99 4.96 -7.74
N SER A 36 -12.53 4.93 -6.50
CA SER A 36 -13.30 5.40 -5.34
C SER A 36 -12.90 6.81 -4.90
N ASP A 37 -12.07 7.50 -5.68
CA ASP A 37 -11.55 8.85 -5.36
C ASP A 37 -10.78 8.90 -4.05
N ILE A 38 -10.03 7.84 -3.76
CA ILE A 38 -9.16 7.74 -2.58
C ILE A 38 -7.73 7.97 -3.05
N TYR A 39 -7.10 9.04 -2.58
CA TYR A 39 -5.76 9.44 -3.01
C TYR A 39 -4.71 9.36 -1.91
N ASP A 40 -5.12 9.20 -0.66
CA ASP A 40 -4.22 9.03 0.47
C ASP A 40 -4.36 7.61 1.01
N LEU A 41 -3.27 6.84 0.95
CA LEU A 41 -3.27 5.43 1.33
C LEU A 41 -2.30 5.18 2.47
N ARG A 42 -2.58 4.15 3.26
CA ARG A 42 -1.65 3.61 4.24
C ARG A 42 -1.43 2.14 3.93
N ILE A 43 -0.18 1.78 3.63
CA ILE A 43 0.21 0.41 3.31
C ILE A 43 0.93 -0.15 4.52
N ILE A 44 0.35 -1.15 5.17
CA ILE A 44 0.92 -1.77 6.36
C ILE A 44 1.73 -2.99 5.93
N HIS A 45 3.05 -2.89 5.98
CA HIS A 45 3.95 -3.98 5.61
C HIS A 45 4.58 -4.66 6.82
N GLY A 46 4.41 -4.08 8.01
CA GLY A 46 4.98 -4.60 9.23
C GLY A 46 6.43 -4.17 9.43
N LYS A 47 6.93 -4.38 10.65
CA LYS A 47 8.29 -3.98 11.02
C LYS A 47 9.33 -5.06 10.75
N GLY A 48 8.99 -6.31 10.77
CA GLY A 48 9.82 -7.48 10.52
C GLY A 48 11.28 -7.23 10.12
N SER A 49 11.75 -7.93 9.08
CA SER A 49 13.11 -7.78 8.57
C SER A 49 13.29 -6.57 7.65
N GLY A 50 12.22 -5.88 7.31
CA GLY A 50 12.26 -4.78 6.35
C GLY A 50 12.18 -5.21 4.88
N VAL A 51 12.10 -6.50 4.60
CA VAL A 51 12.03 -7.00 3.21
C VAL A 51 10.78 -6.50 2.51
N MET A 52 9.61 -6.65 3.16
CA MET A 52 8.35 -6.22 2.56
C MET A 52 8.33 -4.70 2.40
N ARG A 53 8.82 -3.95 3.38
CA ARG A 53 8.93 -2.49 3.30
C ARG A 53 9.77 -2.07 2.10
N SER A 54 10.93 -2.68 1.91
CA SER A 54 11.81 -2.37 0.78
C SER A 54 11.14 -2.66 -0.55
N ARG A 55 10.41 -3.76 -0.64
CA ARG A 55 9.69 -4.13 -1.86
C ARG A 55 8.55 -3.16 -2.17
N VAL A 56 7.80 -2.75 -1.15
CA VAL A 56 6.72 -1.76 -1.28
C VAL A 56 7.30 -0.43 -1.78
N HIS A 57 8.39 0.03 -1.17
CA HIS A 57 9.01 1.30 -1.57
C HIS A 57 9.54 1.24 -3.02
N ALA A 58 10.19 0.15 -3.39
CA ALA A 58 10.67 -0.02 -4.77
C ALA A 58 9.52 -0.03 -5.78
N TRP A 59 8.40 -0.68 -5.42
CA TRP A 59 7.22 -0.71 -6.27
C TRP A 59 6.62 0.69 -6.44
N LEU A 60 6.50 1.42 -5.34
CA LEU A 60 5.92 2.78 -5.36
C LEU A 60 6.76 3.77 -6.16
N GLU A 61 8.08 3.65 -6.11
CA GLU A 61 8.98 4.52 -6.87
C GLU A 61 8.80 4.39 -8.37
N LYS A 62 8.38 3.21 -8.85
CA LYS A 62 8.24 2.93 -10.28
C LYS A 62 6.85 3.20 -10.81
N ASP A 63 5.86 3.35 -9.97
CA ASP A 63 4.47 3.51 -10.43
C ASP A 63 4.16 4.97 -10.72
N VAL A 64 3.70 5.23 -11.94
CA VAL A 64 3.44 6.60 -12.41
C VAL A 64 2.25 7.25 -11.73
N ARG A 65 1.38 6.47 -11.08
CA ARG A 65 0.20 7.00 -10.38
C ARG A 65 0.55 7.51 -8.99
N VAL A 66 1.73 7.19 -8.47
CA VAL A 66 2.17 7.59 -7.14
C VAL A 66 2.82 8.97 -7.21
N HIS A 67 2.27 9.92 -6.43
CA HIS A 67 2.85 11.25 -6.29
C HIS A 67 4.05 11.23 -5.34
N GLY A 68 3.91 10.53 -4.22
CA GLY A 68 4.97 10.40 -3.23
C GLY A 68 4.59 9.44 -2.13
N PHE A 69 5.55 9.10 -1.29
CA PHE A 69 5.32 8.23 -0.14
C PHE A 69 6.35 8.52 0.94
N GLU A 70 6.00 8.20 2.19
CA GLU A 70 6.88 8.40 3.35
C GLU A 70 6.53 7.38 4.43
N ASP A 71 7.43 7.19 5.39
CA ASP A 71 7.13 6.35 6.55
C ASP A 71 5.99 6.99 7.34
N ALA A 72 5.10 6.16 7.87
CA ALA A 72 4.01 6.64 8.71
C ALA A 72 4.57 7.21 10.03
N PRO A 73 3.89 8.21 10.63
CA PRO A 73 4.29 8.67 11.96
C PRO A 73 4.08 7.57 13.00
N ALA A 74 4.72 7.71 14.15
CA ALA A 74 4.72 6.69 15.20
C ALA A 74 3.31 6.26 15.63
N ASP A 75 2.37 7.19 15.65
CA ASP A 75 0.97 6.92 16.01
C ASP A 75 0.14 6.27 14.89
N ALA A 76 0.71 6.15 13.69
CA ALA A 76 0.05 5.54 12.53
C ALA A 76 0.81 4.32 12.00
N GLY A 77 1.64 3.70 12.83
CA GLY A 77 2.38 2.48 12.48
C GLY A 77 3.88 2.65 12.39
N GLY A 78 4.40 3.88 12.42
CA GLY A 78 5.82 4.12 12.30
C GLY A 78 6.39 3.52 11.02
N TRP A 79 7.61 3.01 11.06
CA TRP A 79 8.25 2.43 9.87
C TRP A 79 7.64 1.06 9.45
N GLY A 80 6.67 0.56 10.21
CA GLY A 80 5.89 -0.64 9.83
C GLY A 80 4.77 -0.33 8.83
N ALA A 81 4.56 0.92 8.48
CA ALA A 81 3.58 1.35 7.48
C ALA A 81 4.14 2.48 6.64
N THR A 82 3.60 2.63 5.44
CA THR A 82 4.00 3.69 4.50
C THR A 82 2.76 4.48 4.10
N LEU A 83 2.82 5.79 4.22
CA LEU A 83 1.79 6.68 3.73
C LEU A 83 2.07 6.99 2.25
N VAL A 84 1.06 6.85 1.42
CA VAL A 84 1.18 7.03 -0.03
C VAL A 84 0.19 8.09 -0.48
N THR A 85 0.64 9.00 -1.33
CA THR A 85 -0.23 9.97 -1.99
C THR A 85 -0.25 9.67 -3.48
N LEU A 86 -1.44 9.49 -4.04
CA LEU A 86 -1.62 9.25 -5.46
C LEU A 86 -1.82 10.58 -6.20
N LYS A 87 -1.43 10.58 -7.47
CA LYS A 87 -1.61 11.77 -8.31
C LYS A 87 -3.08 11.97 -8.63
N ARG A 88 -3.52 13.22 -8.56
CA ARG A 88 -4.84 13.62 -9.04
C ARG A 88 -4.67 14.14 -10.46
N THR A 89 -5.40 13.59 -11.36
CA THR A 89 -5.38 14.04 -12.76
C THR A 89 -6.46 15.05 -13.03
#